data_6f74fb471a4af05392a30df837ce910d
#
_entry.id   6f74fb471a4af05392a30df837ce910d
#
_cell.length_a   1.000
_cell.length_b   1.000
_cell.length_c   1.000
_cell.angle_alpha   90.00
_cell.angle_beta   90.00
_cell.angle_gamma   90.00
#
_symmetry.space_group_name_H-M   'P 1'
#
loop_
_entity.id
_entity.type
_entity.pdbx_description
1 polymer ?
#
loop_
_entity_poly.entity_id
_entity_poly.type
_entity_poly.pdbx_seq_one_letter_code
_entity_poly.pdbx_strand_id
1 'polypeptide(L)'
;SEMCIRDRLLAKVYAGLAVSGQEGPAGNPDIQGFDEGQAQYLRAYWNLQELPTDEAVLGWNDAGLPELSMSTWSAANGFVYVMYSRVFFQIALCNDFLRITTPTALAANDVPEDVAAQIQTYRAEARVLRALSYWHAIDLFGAVSFVTEENKIMEAPKQKSRAEIYQFILDELNAVEESIPLQPQYGRVGRDAVNMIRAKLYLNAAVYTGTPQYGLCAAECEKIIARHNTGTNHGLAETYKYLFGGDNDRYARGGNESEILMTVPFDSDSIRSYGGTMY
;
A
#
# COMPACT_ATOMS: atom_id res chain seq x y z
N SER A 1 25.23 10.52 -6.65
CA SER A 1 24.93 9.96 -7.98
C SER A 1 23.43 9.92 -8.16
N GLU A 2 22.94 10.03 -9.38
CA GLU A 2 21.49 10.02 -9.70
C GLU A 2 20.77 8.73 -9.30
N MET A 3 21.46 7.60 -9.30
CA MET A 3 20.94 6.33 -8.80
C MET A 3 20.51 6.44 -7.34
N CYS A 4 21.30 7.11 -6.52
CA CYS A 4 21.00 7.31 -5.10
C CYS A 4 19.71 8.13 -4.86
N ILE A 5 19.36 9.05 -5.77
CA ILE A 5 18.12 9.85 -5.68
C ILE A 5 16.91 9.00 -5.99
N ARG A 6 16.98 8.17 -7.03
CA ARG A 6 15.87 7.31 -7.45
C ARG A 6 15.57 6.20 -6.44
N ASP A 7 16.63 5.59 -5.87
CA ASP A 7 16.49 4.63 -4.77
C ASP A 7 15.85 5.28 -3.54
N ARG A 8 16.24 6.50 -3.20
CA ARG A 8 15.64 7.26 -2.09
C ARG A 8 14.17 7.59 -2.34
N LEU A 9 13.80 7.92 -3.58
CA LEU A 9 12.41 8.21 -3.94
C LEU A 9 11.53 6.95 -3.85
N LEU A 10 12.01 5.80 -4.32
CA LEU A 10 11.29 4.55 -4.13
C LEU A 10 11.20 4.18 -2.64
N ALA A 11 12.28 4.35 -1.88
CA ALA A 11 12.27 4.15 -0.43
C ALA A 11 11.23 5.05 0.25
N LYS A 12 11.06 6.31 -0.19
CA LYS A 12 10.01 7.20 0.32
C LYS A 12 8.61 6.68 -0.02
N VAL A 13 8.40 6.08 -1.20
CA VAL A 13 7.13 5.45 -1.56
C VAL A 13 6.77 4.32 -0.60
N TYR A 14 7.72 3.45 -0.24
CA TYR A 14 7.49 2.40 0.77
C TYR A 14 7.32 2.98 2.17
N ALA A 15 8.18 3.89 2.59
CA ALA A 15 8.12 4.53 3.90
C ALA A 15 6.82 5.32 4.12
N GLY A 16 6.20 5.83 3.07
CA GLY A 16 4.91 6.53 3.12
C GLY A 16 3.77 5.71 3.73
N LEU A 17 3.87 4.38 3.73
CA LEU A 17 2.93 3.49 4.42
C LEU A 17 3.18 3.42 5.93
N ALA A 18 4.41 3.67 6.39
CA ALA A 18 4.83 3.48 7.79
C ALA A 18 4.93 4.78 8.57
N VAL A 19 5.47 5.84 7.97
CA VAL A 19 5.83 7.07 8.67
C VAL A 19 4.90 8.22 8.34
N SER A 20 4.78 9.18 9.27
CA SER A 20 4.01 10.41 9.10
C SER A 20 4.84 11.58 8.56
N GLY A 21 6.17 11.47 8.63
CA GLY A 21 7.13 12.49 8.21
C GLY A 21 8.55 11.95 8.19
N GLN A 22 9.53 12.84 8.00
CA GLN A 22 10.94 12.46 7.83
C GLN A 22 11.73 12.36 9.14
N GLU A 23 11.28 13.00 10.20
CA GLU A 23 12.04 13.19 11.45
C GLU A 23 11.55 12.33 12.61
N GLY A 24 10.87 11.23 12.31
CA GLY A 24 10.37 10.31 13.34
C GLY A 24 8.95 10.63 13.78
N PRO A 25 8.52 10.08 14.94
CA PRO A 25 7.09 10.05 15.29
C PRO A 25 6.51 11.40 15.71
N ALA A 26 7.34 12.39 16.04
CA ALA A 26 6.93 13.73 16.50
C ALA A 26 7.71 14.85 15.79
N GLY A 27 8.16 14.59 14.57
CA GLY A 27 8.88 15.57 13.75
C GLY A 27 7.99 16.35 12.80
N ASN A 28 8.56 16.77 11.66
CA ASN A 28 7.81 17.50 10.64
C ASN A 28 6.87 16.57 9.87
N PRO A 29 5.53 16.76 9.97
CA PRO A 29 4.59 15.90 9.28
C PRO A 29 4.60 16.17 7.75
N ASP A 30 4.38 15.12 6.96
CA ASP A 30 4.16 15.24 5.52
C ASP A 30 2.81 15.93 5.20
N ILE A 31 1.84 15.83 6.12
CA ILE A 31 0.49 16.39 5.98
C ILE A 31 0.28 17.38 7.12
N GLN A 32 0.03 18.65 6.76
CA GLN A 32 -0.18 19.72 7.73
C GLN A 32 -1.59 19.68 8.36
N GLY A 33 -1.67 20.19 9.58
CA GLY A 33 -2.96 20.37 10.27
C GLY A 33 -3.49 19.15 11.00
N PHE A 34 -2.66 18.11 11.17
CA PHE A 34 -2.98 16.93 11.97
C PHE A 34 -1.76 16.49 12.79
N ASP A 35 -2.01 15.83 13.92
CA ASP A 35 -0.97 15.30 14.79
C ASP A 35 -0.17 14.19 14.06
N GLU A 36 1.13 14.35 13.96
CA GLU A 36 2.02 13.40 13.27
C GLU A 36 2.04 12.03 13.94
N GLY A 37 1.83 11.97 15.26
CA GLY A 37 1.72 10.72 16.00
C GLY A 37 0.49 9.88 15.64
N GLN A 38 -0.51 10.49 15.01
CA GLN A 38 -1.76 9.85 14.61
C GLN A 38 -1.95 9.74 13.09
N ALA A 39 -1.07 10.35 12.31
CA ALA A 39 -1.23 10.56 10.88
C ALA A 39 -0.52 9.52 9.99
N GLN A 40 -0.13 8.35 10.51
CA GLN A 40 0.46 7.28 9.70
C GLN A 40 -0.61 6.58 8.86
N TYR A 41 -0.21 6.15 7.66
CA TYR A 41 -1.09 5.48 6.70
C TYR A 41 -1.75 4.22 7.29
N LEU A 42 -0.94 3.28 7.79
CA LEU A 42 -1.45 2.01 8.30
C LEU A 42 -2.32 2.18 9.54
N ARG A 43 -1.96 3.11 10.45
CA ARG A 43 -2.79 3.43 11.61
C ARG A 43 -4.14 4.00 11.20
N ALA A 44 -4.14 4.98 10.29
CA ALA A 44 -5.38 5.58 9.80
C ALA A 44 -6.25 4.55 9.08
N TYR A 45 -5.65 3.68 8.25
CA TYR A 45 -6.33 2.59 7.57
C TYR A 45 -6.96 1.61 8.56
N TRP A 46 -6.19 1.14 9.54
CA TRP A 46 -6.68 0.23 10.57
C TRP A 46 -7.84 0.84 11.36
N ASN A 47 -7.71 2.09 11.80
CA ASN A 47 -8.77 2.77 12.53
C ASN A 47 -10.11 2.81 11.75
N LEU A 48 -10.06 3.06 10.45
CA LEU A 48 -11.26 3.14 9.62
C LEU A 48 -11.82 1.77 9.24
N GLN A 49 -11.01 0.70 9.26
CA GLN A 49 -11.46 -0.65 8.95
C GLN A 49 -12.00 -1.37 10.19
N GLU A 50 -11.34 -1.23 11.35
CA GLU A 50 -11.60 -2.06 12.52
C GLU A 50 -12.51 -1.39 13.56
N LEU A 51 -12.34 -0.09 13.82
CA LEU A 51 -13.13 0.58 14.86
C LEU A 51 -14.63 0.67 14.57
N PRO A 52 -15.10 0.71 13.31
CA PRO A 52 -16.54 0.62 12.98
C PRO A 52 -17.13 -0.78 13.08
N THR A 53 -16.35 -1.77 13.51
CA THR A 53 -16.76 -3.18 13.69
C THR A 53 -16.94 -3.54 15.16
N ASP A 54 -17.39 -4.77 15.42
CA ASP A 54 -17.48 -5.33 16.78
C ASP A 54 -16.17 -5.96 17.27
N GLU A 55 -15.11 -5.94 16.45
CA GLU A 55 -13.86 -6.66 16.74
C GLU A 55 -12.90 -5.86 17.60
N ALA A 56 -12.92 -4.52 17.51
CA ALA A 56 -11.99 -3.66 18.21
C ALA A 56 -12.63 -2.40 18.77
N VAL A 57 -12.14 -1.97 19.94
CA VAL A 57 -12.48 -0.69 20.56
C VAL A 57 -11.24 -0.07 21.17
N LEU A 58 -11.09 1.25 21.03
CA LEU A 58 -10.03 1.98 21.71
C LEU A 58 -10.45 2.41 23.13
N GLY A 59 -9.55 2.21 24.09
CA GLY A 59 -9.80 2.56 25.50
C GLY A 59 -9.54 4.02 25.85
N TRP A 60 -8.96 4.82 24.96
CA TRP A 60 -8.77 6.26 25.16
C TRP A 60 -9.74 7.07 24.31
N ASN A 61 -9.89 8.35 24.65
CA ASN A 61 -10.96 9.20 24.15
C ASN A 61 -10.43 10.39 23.34
N ASP A 62 -9.55 10.14 22.38
CA ASP A 62 -9.12 11.19 21.44
C ASP A 62 -10.30 11.65 20.57
N ALA A 63 -10.33 12.95 20.29
CA ALA A 63 -11.42 13.55 19.50
C ALA A 63 -11.57 12.87 18.14
N GLY A 64 -12.76 12.36 17.84
CA GLY A 64 -13.08 11.65 16.60
C GLY A 64 -12.99 10.11 16.66
N LEU A 65 -12.26 9.52 17.62
CA LEU A 65 -12.18 8.06 17.76
C LEU A 65 -13.51 7.42 18.23
N PRO A 66 -14.21 7.97 19.24
CA PRO A 66 -15.51 7.43 19.64
C PRO A 66 -16.54 7.44 18.52
N GLU A 67 -16.48 8.42 17.61
CA GLU A 67 -17.36 8.50 16.45
C GLU A 67 -17.20 7.31 15.52
N LEU A 68 -15.96 6.80 15.36
CA LEU A 68 -15.69 5.61 14.53
C LEU A 68 -16.32 4.37 15.16
N SER A 69 -16.08 4.11 16.45
CA SER A 69 -16.66 2.95 17.14
C SER A 69 -18.19 2.98 17.25
N MET A 70 -18.78 4.18 17.28
CA MET A 70 -20.23 4.35 17.31
C MET A 70 -20.87 4.46 15.91
N SER A 71 -20.07 4.42 14.85
CA SER A 71 -20.53 4.62 13.46
C SER A 71 -21.30 5.93 13.25
N THR A 72 -20.86 7.00 13.91
CA THR A 72 -21.50 8.33 13.87
C THR A 72 -20.62 9.42 13.26
N TRP A 73 -19.52 9.04 12.62
CA TRP A 73 -18.59 9.98 11.98
C TRP A 73 -19.25 10.78 10.86
N SER A 74 -18.68 11.93 10.58
CA SER A 74 -19.02 12.78 9.44
C SER A 74 -17.77 13.06 8.59
N ALA A 75 -17.93 13.76 7.48
CA ALA A 75 -16.82 14.22 6.64
C ALA A 75 -15.86 15.18 7.38
N ALA A 76 -16.26 15.73 8.52
CA ALA A 76 -15.43 16.59 9.37
C ALA A 76 -14.57 15.79 10.37
N ASN A 77 -14.72 14.46 10.46
CA ASN A 77 -13.91 13.62 11.34
C ASN A 77 -12.43 13.66 10.91
N GLY A 78 -11.54 13.99 11.84
CA GLY A 78 -10.12 14.17 11.57
C GLY A 78 -9.44 12.89 11.05
N PHE A 79 -9.79 11.70 11.55
CA PHE A 79 -9.22 10.43 11.10
C PHE A 79 -9.65 10.07 9.68
N VAL A 80 -10.90 10.38 9.30
CA VAL A 80 -11.39 10.24 7.92
C VAL A 80 -10.60 11.16 6.98
N TYR A 81 -10.41 12.42 7.38
CA TYR A 81 -9.60 13.39 6.64
C TYR A 81 -8.14 12.93 6.47
N VAL A 82 -7.52 12.44 7.55
CA VAL A 82 -6.13 11.95 7.51
C VAL A 82 -5.99 10.79 6.55
N MET A 83 -6.87 9.80 6.60
CA MET A 83 -6.78 8.65 5.70
C MET A 83 -6.94 9.06 4.24
N TYR A 84 -7.90 9.93 3.94
CA TYR A 84 -8.05 10.48 2.59
C TYR A 84 -6.76 11.18 2.12
N SER A 85 -6.20 12.03 2.96
CA SER A 85 -4.97 12.77 2.66
C SER A 85 -3.77 11.82 2.47
N ARG A 86 -3.63 10.79 3.32
CA ARG A 86 -2.57 9.79 3.21
C ARG A 86 -2.63 8.99 1.91
N VAL A 87 -3.83 8.55 1.52
CA VAL A 87 -4.02 7.83 0.26
C VAL A 87 -3.54 8.68 -0.92
N PHE A 88 -3.97 9.95 -0.99
CA PHE A 88 -3.60 10.81 -2.11
C PHE A 88 -2.16 11.30 -2.06
N PHE A 89 -1.58 11.47 -0.88
CA PHE A 89 -0.15 11.70 -0.73
C PHE A 89 0.66 10.51 -1.26
N GLN A 90 0.27 9.29 -0.92
CA GLN A 90 0.93 8.07 -1.41
C GLN A 90 0.81 7.93 -2.93
N ILE A 91 -0.37 8.21 -3.51
CA ILE A 91 -0.58 8.21 -4.96
C ILE A 91 0.31 9.27 -5.63
N ALA A 92 0.43 10.47 -5.04
CA ALA A 92 1.31 11.52 -5.55
C ALA A 92 2.78 11.11 -5.56
N LEU A 93 3.28 10.49 -4.48
CA LEU A 93 4.65 9.94 -4.43
C LEU A 93 4.90 8.91 -5.55
N CYS A 94 3.95 7.99 -5.77
CA CYS A 94 4.04 7.01 -6.85
C CYS A 94 4.07 7.70 -8.23
N ASN A 95 3.17 8.66 -8.47
CA ASN A 95 3.09 9.38 -9.73
C ASN A 95 4.37 10.20 -9.99
N ASP A 96 4.93 10.85 -8.99
CA ASP A 96 6.17 11.60 -9.12
C ASP A 96 7.34 10.69 -9.46
N PHE A 97 7.46 9.55 -8.78
CA PHE A 97 8.48 8.55 -9.12
C PHE A 97 8.34 8.07 -10.56
N LEU A 98 7.11 7.72 -11.00
CA LEU A 98 6.84 7.24 -12.35
C LEU A 98 7.14 8.31 -13.41
N ARG A 99 6.85 9.59 -13.13
CA ARG A 99 7.08 10.72 -14.04
C ARG A 99 8.55 10.96 -14.30
N ILE A 100 9.39 10.92 -13.24
CA ILE A 100 10.83 11.21 -13.37
C ILE A 100 11.67 10.01 -13.82
N THR A 101 11.09 8.82 -13.84
CA THR A 101 11.77 7.57 -14.22
C THR A 101 11.27 6.98 -15.55
N THR A 102 10.64 7.79 -16.40
CA THR A 102 10.23 7.32 -17.74
C THR A 102 11.46 6.89 -18.56
N PRO A 103 11.33 5.94 -19.52
CA PRO A 103 12.44 5.56 -20.40
C PRO A 103 13.10 6.76 -21.08
N THR A 104 12.31 7.73 -21.51
CA THR A 104 12.81 8.98 -22.13
C THR A 104 13.63 9.80 -21.12
N ALA A 105 13.16 9.94 -19.87
CA ALA A 105 13.89 10.67 -18.84
C ALA A 105 15.19 9.95 -18.45
N LEU A 106 15.20 8.62 -18.42
CA LEU A 106 16.40 7.82 -18.13
C LEU A 106 17.45 7.98 -19.25
N ALA A 107 17.02 7.90 -20.51
CA ALA A 107 17.91 8.10 -21.66
C ALA A 107 18.47 9.52 -21.74
N ALA A 108 17.66 10.54 -21.44
CA ALA A 108 18.10 11.95 -21.45
C ALA A 108 19.14 12.27 -20.35
N ASN A 109 19.24 11.42 -19.32
CA ASN A 109 20.21 11.54 -18.22
C ASN A 109 21.34 10.50 -18.33
N ASP A 110 21.57 9.89 -19.49
CA ASP A 110 22.63 8.92 -19.76
C ASP A 110 22.71 7.78 -18.71
N VAL A 111 21.55 7.29 -18.25
CA VAL A 111 21.48 6.22 -17.23
C VAL A 111 21.95 4.90 -17.85
N PRO A 112 22.93 4.18 -17.24
CA PRO A 112 23.38 2.89 -17.72
C PRO A 112 22.24 1.89 -17.91
N GLU A 113 22.35 1.01 -18.92
CA GLU A 113 21.26 0.09 -19.30
C GLU A 113 20.88 -0.87 -18.18
N ASP A 114 21.84 -1.40 -17.43
CA ASP A 114 21.62 -2.28 -16.28
C ASP A 114 20.85 -1.57 -15.16
N VAL A 115 21.19 -0.31 -14.90
CA VAL A 115 20.45 0.53 -13.94
C VAL A 115 19.05 0.85 -14.46
N ALA A 116 18.91 1.16 -15.74
CA ALA A 116 17.61 1.42 -16.36
C ALA A 116 16.69 0.17 -16.27
N ALA A 117 17.23 -1.03 -16.47
CA ALA A 117 16.50 -2.29 -16.31
C ALA A 117 16.01 -2.46 -14.85
N GLN A 118 16.85 -2.18 -13.86
CA GLN A 118 16.45 -2.22 -12.44
C GLN A 118 15.35 -1.22 -12.13
N ILE A 119 15.44 0.00 -12.69
CA ILE A 119 14.40 1.02 -12.51
C ILE A 119 13.06 0.57 -13.11
N GLN A 120 13.02 -0.26 -14.15
CA GLN A 120 11.74 -0.80 -14.64
C GLN A 120 11.06 -1.69 -13.61
N THR A 121 11.80 -2.51 -12.85
CA THR A 121 11.23 -3.24 -11.71
C THR A 121 10.71 -2.29 -10.63
N TYR A 122 11.44 -1.24 -10.30
CA TYR A 122 11.00 -0.23 -9.34
C TYR A 122 9.74 0.52 -9.79
N ARG A 123 9.62 0.77 -11.09
CA ARG A 123 8.39 1.35 -11.67
C ARG A 123 7.21 0.40 -11.53
N ALA A 124 7.42 -0.89 -11.74
CA ALA A 124 6.38 -1.90 -11.52
C ALA A 124 5.92 -1.92 -10.06
N GLU A 125 6.84 -1.88 -9.10
CA GLU A 125 6.52 -1.81 -7.68
C GLU A 125 5.75 -0.52 -7.30
N ALA A 126 6.17 0.63 -7.80
CA ALA A 126 5.45 1.90 -7.59
C ALA A 126 4.01 1.86 -8.14
N ARG A 127 3.79 1.18 -9.28
CA ARG A 127 2.45 0.97 -9.84
C ARG A 127 1.60 0.04 -8.96
N VAL A 128 2.18 -1.01 -8.37
CA VAL A 128 1.48 -1.87 -7.41
C VAL A 128 1.09 -1.08 -6.16
N LEU A 129 2.00 -0.27 -5.59
CA LEU A 129 1.72 0.54 -4.40
C LEU A 129 0.67 1.63 -4.67
N ARG A 130 0.67 2.22 -5.88
CA ARG A 130 -0.39 3.11 -6.35
C ARG A 130 -1.73 2.39 -6.47
N ALA A 131 -1.73 1.21 -7.06
CA ALA A 131 -2.93 0.37 -7.18
C ALA A 131 -3.50 0.00 -5.80
N LEU A 132 -2.64 -0.36 -4.84
CA LEU A 132 -3.01 -0.60 -3.44
C LEU A 132 -3.70 0.62 -2.83
N SER A 133 -3.12 1.82 -3.01
CA SER A 133 -3.70 3.06 -2.48
C SER A 133 -5.03 3.42 -3.15
N TYR A 134 -5.16 3.21 -4.45
CA TYR A 134 -6.45 3.38 -5.12
C TYR A 134 -7.50 2.37 -4.67
N TRP A 135 -7.09 1.11 -4.38
CA TRP A 135 -8.02 0.15 -3.80
C TRP A 135 -8.53 0.62 -2.43
N HIS A 136 -7.65 1.06 -1.53
CA HIS A 136 -8.07 1.66 -0.25
C HIS A 136 -8.97 2.89 -0.45
N ALA A 137 -8.70 3.71 -1.48
CA ALA A 137 -9.53 4.87 -1.79
C ALA A 137 -10.96 4.48 -2.18
N ILE A 138 -11.12 3.53 -3.11
CA ILE A 138 -12.46 3.12 -3.55
C ILE A 138 -13.21 2.30 -2.49
N ASP A 139 -12.49 1.59 -1.64
CA ASP A 139 -13.07 0.83 -0.55
C ASP A 139 -13.66 1.76 0.51
N LEU A 140 -12.87 2.70 1.00
CA LEU A 140 -13.26 3.62 2.08
C LEU A 140 -14.15 4.78 1.62
N PHE A 141 -13.94 5.33 0.42
CA PHE A 141 -14.54 6.60 -0.01
C PHE A 141 -15.43 6.49 -1.26
N GLY A 142 -15.41 5.38 -1.96
CA GLY A 142 -16.23 5.18 -3.16
C GLY A 142 -15.68 5.88 -4.39
N ALA A 143 -16.43 6.84 -4.95
CA ALA A 143 -15.97 7.66 -6.06
C ALA A 143 -15.00 8.72 -5.55
N VAL A 144 -13.80 8.79 -6.12
CA VAL A 144 -12.74 9.68 -5.67
C VAL A 144 -12.05 10.39 -6.84
N SER A 145 -11.25 11.39 -6.52
CA SER A 145 -10.36 12.05 -7.48
C SER A 145 -9.42 11.04 -8.13
N PHE A 146 -9.19 11.16 -9.43
CA PHE A 146 -8.32 10.25 -10.18
C PHE A 146 -7.20 11.03 -10.87
N VAL A 147 -5.95 10.64 -10.58
CA VAL A 147 -4.75 11.27 -11.12
C VAL A 147 -3.64 10.22 -11.31
N THR A 148 -2.93 10.31 -12.43
CA THR A 148 -1.77 9.49 -12.75
C THR A 148 -0.57 10.38 -13.09
N GLU A 149 0.58 9.78 -13.38
CA GLU A 149 1.77 10.49 -13.86
C GLU A 149 1.56 11.21 -15.19
N GLU A 150 0.54 10.85 -15.96
CA GLU A 150 0.21 11.43 -17.26
C GLU A 150 -0.54 12.75 -17.14
N ASN A 151 -1.18 13.02 -16.01
CA ASN A 151 -1.88 14.29 -15.78
C ASN A 151 -0.89 15.45 -15.68
N LYS A 152 -1.28 16.60 -16.23
CA LYS A 152 -0.48 17.82 -16.10
C LYS A 152 -0.42 18.27 -14.64
N ILE A 153 0.76 18.71 -14.23
CA ILE A 153 0.95 19.31 -12.91
C ILE A 153 0.02 20.53 -12.80
N MET A 154 -0.65 20.68 -11.67
CA MET A 154 -1.65 21.75 -11.39
C MET A 154 -2.99 21.61 -12.14
N GLU A 155 -3.22 20.56 -12.92
CA GLU A 155 -4.55 20.26 -13.42
C GLU A 155 -5.41 19.67 -12.31
N ALA A 156 -6.60 20.23 -12.11
CA ALA A 156 -7.54 19.70 -11.13
C ALA A 156 -7.98 18.28 -11.51
N PRO A 157 -7.80 17.27 -10.65
CA PRO A 157 -8.18 15.91 -10.97
C PRO A 157 -9.70 15.78 -11.11
N LYS A 158 -10.13 14.97 -12.08
CA LYS A 158 -11.54 14.63 -12.22
C LYS A 158 -11.89 13.45 -11.30
N GLN A 159 -13.09 13.48 -10.77
CA GLN A 159 -13.62 12.33 -10.03
C GLN A 159 -13.95 11.20 -11.00
N LYS A 160 -13.63 9.95 -10.60
CA LYS A 160 -14.06 8.73 -11.27
C LYS A 160 -14.91 7.88 -10.33
N SER A 161 -15.78 7.08 -10.91
CA SER A 161 -16.59 6.12 -10.19
C SER A 161 -15.73 4.99 -9.61
N ARG A 162 -16.26 4.33 -8.58
CA ARG A 162 -15.63 3.15 -7.98
C ARG A 162 -15.31 2.06 -9.01
N ALA A 163 -16.23 1.80 -9.95
CA ALA A 163 -16.05 0.79 -10.99
C ALA A 163 -14.95 1.16 -12.00
N GLU A 164 -14.82 2.43 -12.40
CA GLU A 164 -13.76 2.87 -13.30
C GLU A 164 -12.38 2.74 -12.65
N ILE A 165 -12.26 3.09 -11.36
CA ILE A 165 -10.99 2.96 -10.63
C ILE A 165 -10.68 1.49 -10.36
N TYR A 166 -11.68 0.67 -10.03
CA TYR A 166 -11.51 -0.79 -9.91
C TYR A 166 -10.90 -1.39 -11.18
N GLN A 167 -11.41 -1.03 -12.36
CA GLN A 167 -10.83 -1.50 -13.62
C GLN A 167 -9.39 -1.01 -13.82
N PHE A 168 -9.13 0.27 -13.54
CA PHE A 168 -7.76 0.81 -13.58
C PHE A 168 -6.80 0.03 -12.70
N ILE A 169 -7.20 -0.32 -11.46
CA ILE A 169 -6.36 -1.10 -10.54
C ILE A 169 -6.03 -2.47 -11.14
N LEU A 170 -7.02 -3.16 -11.70
CA LEU A 170 -6.80 -4.47 -12.35
C LEU A 170 -5.85 -4.35 -13.54
N ASP A 171 -6.03 -3.33 -14.38
CA ASP A 171 -5.18 -3.09 -15.55
C ASP A 171 -3.72 -2.82 -15.14
N GLU A 172 -3.52 -2.01 -14.09
CA GLU A 172 -2.19 -1.75 -13.51
C GLU A 172 -1.52 -3.04 -13.02
N LEU A 173 -2.22 -3.83 -12.21
CA LEU A 173 -1.69 -5.07 -11.65
C LEU A 173 -1.39 -6.12 -12.72
N ASN A 174 -2.26 -6.24 -13.74
CA ASN A 174 -2.03 -7.15 -14.86
C ASN A 174 -0.82 -6.75 -15.71
N ALA A 175 -0.65 -5.45 -15.94
CA ALA A 175 0.45 -4.95 -16.77
C ALA A 175 1.83 -5.13 -16.13
N VAL A 176 1.92 -5.21 -14.79
CA VAL A 176 3.21 -5.27 -14.08
C VAL A 176 3.53 -6.62 -13.45
N GLU A 177 2.59 -7.56 -13.38
CA GLU A 177 2.74 -8.83 -12.65
C GLU A 177 4.05 -9.56 -12.98
N GLU A 178 4.37 -9.70 -14.27
CA GLU A 178 5.57 -10.42 -14.72
C GLU A 178 6.88 -9.68 -14.41
N SER A 179 6.81 -8.36 -14.18
CA SER A 179 7.94 -7.53 -13.78
C SER A 179 8.20 -7.56 -12.27
N ILE A 180 7.26 -8.08 -11.48
CA ILE A 180 7.39 -8.22 -10.03
C ILE A 180 8.02 -9.57 -9.70
N PRO A 181 9.09 -9.60 -8.86
CA PRO A 181 9.76 -10.86 -8.52
C PRO A 181 8.87 -11.80 -7.70
N LEU A 182 9.02 -13.11 -7.89
CA LEU A 182 8.38 -14.11 -7.04
C LEU A 182 8.97 -14.10 -5.63
N GLN A 183 10.27 -13.86 -5.51
CA GLN A 183 10.96 -13.73 -4.22
C GLN A 183 11.51 -12.30 -4.09
N PRO A 184 10.73 -11.38 -3.52
CA PRO A 184 11.20 -10.02 -3.31
C PRO A 184 12.23 -9.95 -2.19
N GLN A 185 12.98 -8.86 -2.16
CA GLN A 185 13.71 -8.48 -0.96
C GLN A 185 12.72 -8.16 0.18
N TYR A 186 13.14 -8.41 1.42
CA TYR A 186 12.34 -8.09 2.60
C TYR A 186 11.86 -6.63 2.58
N GLY A 187 10.58 -6.45 2.88
CA GLY A 187 9.94 -5.13 2.84
C GLY A 187 9.56 -4.63 1.44
N ARG A 188 9.73 -5.44 0.38
CA ARG A 188 9.35 -5.10 -0.98
C ARG A 188 8.18 -5.93 -1.49
N VAL A 189 7.49 -5.42 -2.50
CA VAL A 189 6.36 -6.11 -3.12
C VAL A 189 6.83 -7.34 -3.89
N GLY A 190 6.19 -8.48 -3.63
CA GLY A 190 6.33 -9.72 -4.39
C GLY A 190 5.10 -10.03 -5.23
N ARG A 191 5.23 -10.95 -6.18
CA ARG A 191 4.13 -11.35 -7.07
C ARG A 191 2.95 -11.94 -6.31
N ASP A 192 3.18 -12.65 -5.21
CA ASP A 192 2.10 -13.18 -4.37
C ASP A 192 1.28 -12.08 -3.69
N ALA A 193 1.90 -10.95 -3.35
CA ALA A 193 1.16 -9.77 -2.89
C ALA A 193 0.27 -9.19 -4.00
N VAL A 194 0.74 -9.14 -5.25
CA VAL A 194 -0.07 -8.72 -6.41
C VAL A 194 -1.29 -9.63 -6.58
N ASN A 195 -1.09 -10.96 -6.53
CA ASN A 195 -2.18 -11.92 -6.64
C ASN A 195 -3.17 -11.78 -5.47
N MET A 196 -2.69 -11.54 -4.24
CA MET A 196 -3.57 -11.34 -3.09
C MET A 196 -4.37 -10.04 -3.19
N ILE A 197 -3.79 -8.95 -3.67
CA ILE A 197 -4.54 -7.70 -3.91
C ILE A 197 -5.66 -7.95 -4.92
N ARG A 198 -5.39 -8.66 -6.03
CA ARG A 198 -6.43 -9.03 -7.00
C ARG A 198 -7.49 -9.95 -6.40
N ALA A 199 -7.10 -10.93 -5.60
CA ALA A 199 -8.05 -11.81 -4.92
C ALA A 199 -9.04 -11.01 -4.06
N LYS A 200 -8.53 -10.05 -3.27
CA LYS A 200 -9.37 -9.18 -2.44
C LYS A 200 -10.25 -8.24 -3.26
N LEU A 201 -9.77 -7.72 -4.39
CA LEU A 201 -10.57 -6.95 -5.33
C LEU A 201 -11.71 -7.79 -5.91
N TYR A 202 -11.43 -8.99 -6.39
CA TYR A 202 -12.44 -9.90 -6.94
C TYR A 202 -13.45 -10.37 -5.89
N LEU A 203 -13.02 -10.59 -4.65
CA LEU A 203 -13.91 -10.94 -3.55
C LEU A 203 -14.98 -9.86 -3.33
N ASN A 204 -14.57 -8.59 -3.40
CA ASN A 204 -15.45 -7.43 -3.19
C ASN A 204 -15.99 -6.80 -4.49
N ALA A 205 -15.79 -7.46 -5.64
CA ALA A 205 -16.19 -6.92 -6.95
C ALA A 205 -17.67 -6.55 -7.03
N ALA A 206 -18.56 -7.30 -6.36
CA ALA A 206 -19.98 -6.99 -6.31
C ALA A 206 -20.26 -5.61 -5.67
N VAL A 207 -19.49 -5.25 -4.63
CA VAL A 207 -19.61 -3.94 -3.95
C VAL A 207 -19.07 -2.82 -4.86
N TYR A 208 -17.96 -3.07 -5.58
CA TYR A 208 -17.31 -2.03 -6.38
C TYR A 208 -17.97 -1.80 -7.74
N THR A 209 -18.53 -2.86 -8.33
CA THR A 209 -19.01 -2.86 -9.72
C THR A 209 -20.46 -3.31 -9.90
N GLY A 210 -21.08 -3.88 -8.86
CA GLY A 210 -22.39 -4.53 -8.95
C GLY A 210 -22.33 -5.99 -9.47
N THR A 211 -21.15 -6.49 -9.85
CA THR A 211 -21.01 -7.83 -10.45
C THR A 211 -20.05 -8.71 -9.63
N PRO A 212 -20.51 -9.84 -9.08
CA PRO A 212 -19.65 -10.77 -8.33
C PRO A 212 -18.60 -11.42 -9.22
N GLN A 213 -17.37 -11.62 -8.69
CA GLN A 213 -16.26 -12.26 -9.40
C GLN A 213 -15.54 -13.32 -8.54
N TYR A 214 -16.29 -14.10 -7.75
CA TYR A 214 -15.73 -15.06 -6.78
C TYR A 214 -14.87 -16.16 -7.43
N GLY A 215 -15.17 -16.57 -8.66
CA GLY A 215 -14.35 -17.54 -9.39
C GLY A 215 -12.96 -17.01 -9.71
N LEU A 216 -12.83 -15.71 -10.04
CA LEU A 216 -11.54 -15.06 -10.26
C LEU A 216 -10.79 -14.89 -8.94
N CYS A 217 -11.46 -14.60 -7.84
CA CYS A 217 -10.85 -14.59 -6.51
C CYS A 217 -10.22 -15.94 -6.17
N ALA A 218 -10.97 -17.06 -6.34
CA ALA A 218 -10.45 -18.39 -6.11
C ALA A 218 -9.21 -18.70 -6.97
N ALA A 219 -9.24 -18.34 -8.26
CA ALA A 219 -8.13 -18.56 -9.16
C ALA A 219 -6.84 -17.79 -8.74
N GLU A 220 -6.95 -16.58 -8.22
CA GLU A 220 -5.79 -15.85 -7.68
C GLU A 220 -5.24 -16.50 -6.41
N CYS A 221 -6.10 -16.97 -5.51
CA CYS A 221 -5.69 -17.71 -4.32
C CYS A 221 -4.98 -19.02 -4.70
N GLU A 222 -5.49 -19.76 -5.68
CA GLU A 222 -4.89 -21.01 -6.16
C GLU A 222 -3.47 -20.80 -6.70
N LYS A 223 -3.17 -19.68 -7.35
CA LYS A 223 -1.80 -19.33 -7.79
C LYS A 223 -0.83 -19.26 -6.62
N ILE A 224 -1.22 -18.65 -5.52
CA ILE A 224 -0.39 -18.53 -4.31
C ILE A 224 -0.21 -19.91 -3.67
N ILE A 225 -1.30 -20.66 -3.49
CA ILE A 225 -1.29 -22.01 -2.87
C ILE A 225 -0.42 -22.98 -3.68
N ALA A 226 -0.50 -22.93 -5.02
CA ALA A 226 0.32 -23.77 -5.89
C ALA A 226 1.82 -23.49 -5.72
N ARG A 227 2.20 -22.23 -5.57
CA ARG A 227 3.61 -21.84 -5.31
C ARG A 227 4.08 -22.24 -3.92
N HIS A 228 3.20 -22.20 -2.91
CA HIS A 228 3.50 -22.65 -1.57
C HIS A 228 4.03 -24.10 -1.54
N ASN A 229 3.40 -24.97 -2.28
CA ASN A 229 3.76 -26.40 -2.30
C ASN A 229 5.07 -26.70 -3.05
N THR A 230 5.67 -25.75 -3.74
CA THR A 230 6.93 -25.93 -4.49
C THR A 230 8.19 -25.65 -3.66
N GLY A 231 8.04 -25.23 -2.40
CA GLY A 231 9.16 -24.89 -1.51
C GLY A 231 9.91 -23.62 -1.92
N THR A 232 9.34 -22.80 -2.79
CA THR A 232 10.05 -21.66 -3.35
C THR A 232 9.73 -20.34 -2.64
N ASN A 233 8.53 -20.15 -2.06
CA ASN A 233 8.16 -18.79 -1.66
C ASN A 233 7.49 -18.68 -0.30
N HIS A 234 6.32 -19.26 -0.13
CA HIS A 234 5.49 -19.02 1.04
C HIS A 234 4.95 -20.33 1.60
N GLY A 235 4.93 -20.44 2.91
CA GLY A 235 4.41 -21.56 3.63
C GLY A 235 3.67 -21.10 4.88
N LEU A 236 2.70 -21.88 5.34
CA LEU A 236 2.02 -21.57 6.59
C LEU A 236 3.01 -21.70 7.75
N ALA A 237 2.97 -20.78 8.70
CA ALA A 237 3.73 -20.87 9.93
C ALA A 237 3.30 -22.11 10.74
N GLU A 238 4.26 -22.82 11.35
CA GLU A 238 4.01 -23.97 12.19
C GLU A 238 2.96 -23.69 13.27
N THR A 239 2.99 -22.48 13.80
CA THR A 239 2.06 -22.04 14.84
C THR A 239 1.60 -20.63 14.55
N TYR A 240 0.30 -20.44 14.34
CA TYR A 240 -0.33 -19.14 14.02
C TYR A 240 0.07 -17.99 14.95
N LYS A 241 0.17 -18.24 16.27
CA LYS A 241 0.56 -17.21 17.25
C LYS A 241 1.95 -16.61 17.01
N TYR A 242 2.85 -17.32 16.33
CA TYR A 242 4.20 -16.81 16.05
C TYR A 242 4.21 -15.68 15.01
N LEU A 243 3.16 -15.56 14.20
CA LEU A 243 2.98 -14.43 13.29
C LEU A 243 2.85 -13.07 14.00
N PHE A 244 2.54 -13.10 15.30
CA PHE A 244 2.35 -11.90 16.13
C PHE A 244 3.47 -11.70 17.17
N GLY A 245 4.54 -12.48 17.08
CA GLY A 245 5.72 -12.34 17.94
C GLY A 245 6.62 -11.18 17.50
N GLY A 246 7.49 -10.73 18.40
CA GLY A 246 8.46 -9.66 18.12
C GLY A 246 9.52 -10.03 17.07
N ASP A 247 9.62 -11.29 16.69
CA ASP A 247 10.50 -11.86 15.66
C ASP A 247 9.74 -12.36 14.43
N ASN A 248 8.55 -11.82 14.18
CA ASN A 248 7.67 -12.26 13.09
C ASN A 248 8.19 -11.94 11.68
N ASP A 249 9.22 -11.11 11.56
CA ASP A 249 9.88 -10.79 10.30
C ASP A 249 10.43 -12.05 9.58
N ARG A 250 10.78 -13.12 10.31
CA ARG A 250 11.20 -14.40 9.74
C ARG A 250 10.13 -15.04 8.83
N TYR A 251 8.85 -14.78 9.11
CA TYR A 251 7.73 -15.27 8.30
C TYR A 251 7.44 -14.43 7.05
N ALA A 252 8.25 -13.41 6.81
CA ALA A 252 8.15 -12.51 5.67
C ALA A 252 9.40 -12.50 4.77
N ARG A 253 10.42 -13.30 5.12
CA ARG A 253 11.73 -13.30 4.42
C ARG A 253 11.85 -14.34 3.30
N GLY A 254 10.78 -15.04 2.99
CA GLY A 254 10.79 -16.15 2.04
C GLY A 254 11.13 -17.49 2.69
N GLY A 255 10.85 -18.60 2.01
CA GLY A 255 11.05 -19.96 2.48
C GLY A 255 9.75 -20.63 2.95
N ASN A 256 9.88 -21.85 3.46
CA ASN A 256 8.74 -22.74 3.73
C ASN A 256 7.77 -22.23 4.81
N GLU A 257 8.19 -21.30 5.67
CA GLU A 257 7.37 -20.72 6.74
C GLU A 257 7.03 -19.25 6.48
N SER A 258 7.27 -18.75 5.28
CA SER A 258 7.00 -17.35 4.94
C SER A 258 5.52 -17.15 4.60
N GLU A 259 4.66 -17.06 5.60
CA GLU A 259 3.22 -16.89 5.45
C GLU A 259 2.84 -15.44 5.08
N ILE A 260 3.66 -14.46 5.49
CA ILE A 260 3.39 -13.04 5.26
C ILE A 260 3.80 -12.68 3.82
N LEU A 261 2.84 -12.28 3.00
CA LEU A 261 3.03 -12.01 1.57
C LEU A 261 3.61 -10.62 1.27
N MET A 262 3.37 -9.66 2.15
CA MET A 262 3.88 -8.29 2.05
C MET A 262 4.03 -7.70 3.44
N THR A 263 5.14 -7.01 3.68
CA THR A 263 5.42 -6.33 4.95
C THR A 263 5.62 -4.84 4.76
N VAL A 264 5.24 -4.09 5.78
CA VAL A 264 5.71 -2.73 6.00
C VAL A 264 6.64 -2.78 7.21
N PRO A 265 7.97 -2.76 7.01
CA PRO A 265 8.92 -2.89 8.10
C PRO A 265 8.88 -1.68 9.04
N PHE A 266 8.98 -1.95 10.35
CA PHE A 266 9.24 -0.96 11.38
C PHE A 266 10.53 -1.33 12.09
N ASP A 267 11.35 -0.34 12.39
CA ASP A 267 12.56 -0.50 13.19
C ASP A 267 12.70 0.67 14.18
N SER A 268 13.59 0.53 15.15
CA SER A 268 13.82 1.57 16.16
C SER A 268 14.72 2.71 15.65
N ASP A 269 15.36 2.54 14.51
CA ASP A 269 16.40 3.45 14.03
C ASP A 269 15.98 4.31 12.85
N SER A 270 15.53 3.68 11.75
CA SER A 270 15.27 4.34 10.48
C SER A 270 13.80 4.61 10.22
N ILE A 271 12.93 3.69 10.64
CA ILE A 271 11.47 3.78 10.45
C ILE A 271 10.80 3.85 11.81
N ARG A 272 10.69 5.07 12.34
CA ARG A 272 10.07 5.34 13.63
C ARG A 272 8.67 5.90 13.43
N SER A 273 7.68 5.32 14.09
CA SER A 273 6.35 5.89 14.17
C SER A 273 5.61 5.37 15.40
N TYR A 274 4.65 6.14 15.89
CA TYR A 274 3.73 5.67 16.93
C TYR A 274 2.63 4.76 16.37
N GLY A 275 2.48 4.71 15.06
CA GLY A 275 1.42 3.97 14.38
C GLY A 275 1.78 2.56 13.95
N GLY A 276 2.87 2.00 14.45
CA GLY A 276 3.21 0.61 14.21
C GLY A 276 2.23 -0.35 14.91
N THR A 277 2.69 -1.52 15.22
CA THR A 277 1.90 -2.58 15.86
C THR A 277 1.71 -2.39 17.36
N MET A 278 2.06 -1.24 17.91
CA MET A 278 2.09 -0.97 19.35
C MET A 278 0.80 -0.36 19.91
N TYR A 279 -0.16 -0.04 19.06
CA TYR A 279 -1.40 0.57 19.49
C TYR A 279 -2.60 -0.03 18.76
#